data_778f65cb5f338127a983170c4e477d5a
#
_entry.id   778f65cb5f338127a983170c4e477d5a
#
_cell.length_a   1.000
_cell.length_b   1.000
_cell.length_c   1.000
_cell.angle_alpha   90.00
_cell.angle_beta   90.00
_cell.angle_gamma   90.00
#
_symmetry.space_group_name_H-M   'P 1'
#
loop_
_entity.id
_entity.type
_entity.pdbx_description
1 polymer ?
#
loop_
_entity_poly.entity_id
_entity_poly.type
_entity_poly.pdbx_seq_one_letter_code
_entity_poly.pdbx_strand_id
1 'polypeptide(L)'
;MTTYLKITDGLKRSLGYLDEDDSLDDGLKNKMSSALIAAESYVQGAIGTELKDFYTSEENKPLYTLVCNALAAAYVQNPVSITSGAVVNVDIVTNAIIGQLRGRYAKELEDQDGKDIESEQTDPKD
;
A
#
# COMPACT_ATOMS: atom_id res chain seq x y z
N MET A 1 9.62 -7.10 1.12
CA MET A 1 8.65 -6.02 0.79
C MET A 1 9.36 -4.89 0.06
N THR A 2 8.68 -4.27 -0.88
CA THR A 2 9.20 -3.11 -1.61
C THR A 2 8.45 -1.86 -1.18
N THR A 3 9.16 -0.78 -0.92
CA THR A 3 8.52 0.51 -0.60
C THR A 3 8.33 1.32 -1.88
N TYR A 4 7.12 1.82 -2.07
CA TYR A 4 6.75 2.57 -3.27
C TYR A 4 6.46 4.04 -2.99
N LEU A 5 6.24 4.40 -1.71
CA LEU A 5 5.77 5.73 -1.35
C LEU A 5 6.79 6.48 -0.51
N LYS A 6 6.75 7.81 -0.62
CA LYS A 6 7.53 8.74 0.19
C LYS A 6 6.57 9.59 1.01
N ILE A 7 7.07 10.19 2.09
CA ILE A 7 6.22 11.05 2.94
C ILE A 7 5.65 12.24 2.17
N THR A 8 6.28 12.62 1.05
CA THR A 8 5.78 13.69 0.17
C THR A 8 4.69 13.24 -0.78
N ASP A 9 4.36 11.96 -0.79
CA ASP A 9 3.32 11.42 -1.68
C ASP A 9 1.91 11.50 -1.09
N GLY A 10 1.72 12.34 -0.09
CA GLY A 10 0.42 12.61 0.51
C GLY A 10 0.37 12.53 2.02
N LEU A 11 1.35 11.87 2.68
CA LEU A 11 1.33 11.71 4.12
C LEU A 11 1.44 13.06 4.84
N LYS A 12 2.34 13.94 4.39
CA LYS A 12 2.46 15.28 4.98
C LYS A 12 1.13 16.02 4.93
N ARG A 13 0.46 15.99 3.78
CA ARG A 13 -0.84 16.64 3.63
C ARG A 13 -1.91 16.03 4.51
N SER A 14 -1.89 14.70 4.64
CA SER A 14 -2.83 14.00 5.52
C SER A 14 -2.67 14.42 6.99
N LEU A 15 -1.47 14.84 7.37
CA LEU A 15 -1.18 15.29 8.73
C LEU A 15 -1.26 16.81 8.89
N GLY A 16 -1.64 17.53 7.84
CA GLY A 16 -1.83 18.98 7.91
C GLY A 16 -0.61 19.80 7.53
N TYR A 17 0.40 19.19 6.92
CA TYR A 17 1.60 19.90 6.49
C TYR A 17 1.61 20.06 4.96
N LEU A 18 2.36 21.06 4.50
CA LEU A 18 2.59 21.21 3.06
C LEU A 18 3.69 20.24 2.64
N ASP A 19 3.58 19.70 1.41
CA ASP A 19 4.58 18.77 0.88
C ASP A 19 5.98 19.41 0.82
N GLU A 20 6.02 20.71 0.59
CA GLU A 20 7.25 21.50 0.45
C GLU A 20 7.83 21.97 1.79
N ASP A 21 7.16 21.67 2.89
CA ASP A 21 7.57 22.16 4.20
C ASP A 21 8.81 21.40 4.68
N ASP A 22 9.96 22.09 4.63
CA ASP A 22 11.23 21.54 5.08
C ASP A 22 11.53 21.90 6.54
N SER A 23 10.61 22.59 7.22
CA SER A 23 10.81 23.03 8.59
C SER A 23 10.52 21.95 9.62
N LEU A 24 10.00 20.79 9.20
CA LEU A 24 9.73 19.67 10.10
C LEU A 24 11.04 19.13 10.66
N ASP A 25 11.07 18.81 11.95
CA ASP A 25 12.27 18.26 12.55
C ASP A 25 12.53 16.83 12.08
N ASP A 26 13.77 16.38 12.21
CA ASP A 26 14.19 15.06 11.72
C ASP A 26 13.50 13.93 12.46
N GLY A 27 13.22 14.12 13.75
CA GLY A 27 12.49 13.13 14.53
C GLY A 27 11.10 12.87 14.00
N LEU A 28 10.38 13.93 13.63
CA LEU A 28 9.06 13.82 13.05
C LEU A 28 9.11 13.19 11.67
N LYS A 29 10.08 13.61 10.83
CA LYS A 29 10.24 13.00 9.50
C LYS A 29 10.53 11.50 9.59
N ASN A 30 11.39 11.11 10.52
CA ASN A 30 11.72 9.71 10.73
C ASN A 30 10.50 8.92 11.20
N LYS A 31 9.70 9.50 12.09
CA LYS A 31 8.47 8.89 12.56
C LYS A 31 7.48 8.68 11.41
N MET A 32 7.34 9.69 10.55
CA MET A 32 6.48 9.61 9.38
C MET A 32 6.95 8.53 8.40
N SER A 33 8.26 8.47 8.15
CA SER A 33 8.83 7.45 7.26
C SER A 33 8.61 6.04 7.81
N SER A 34 8.86 5.84 9.09
CA SER A 34 8.65 4.55 9.73
C SER A 34 7.18 4.13 9.68
N ALA A 35 6.28 5.08 9.92
CA ALA A 35 4.84 4.82 9.86
C ALA A 35 4.42 4.43 8.45
N LEU A 36 4.96 5.10 7.44
CA LEU A 36 4.63 4.80 6.06
C LEU A 36 5.14 3.41 5.64
N ILE A 37 6.36 3.06 6.04
CA ILE A 37 6.90 1.72 5.79
C ILE A 37 6.01 0.65 6.44
N ALA A 38 5.59 0.89 7.69
CA ALA A 38 4.70 -0.04 8.40
C ALA A 38 3.35 -0.17 7.68
N ALA A 39 2.82 0.94 7.18
CA ALA A 39 1.56 0.94 6.46
C ALA A 39 1.68 0.15 5.14
N GLU A 40 2.73 0.37 4.37
CA GLU A 40 2.96 -0.39 3.14
C GLU A 40 3.13 -1.88 3.44
N SER A 41 3.87 -2.21 4.49
CA SER A 41 4.06 -3.60 4.90
C SER A 41 2.72 -4.26 5.23
N TYR A 42 1.87 -3.57 5.97
CA TYR A 42 0.55 -4.08 6.33
C TYR A 42 -0.32 -4.32 5.10
N VAL A 43 -0.38 -3.34 4.21
CA VAL A 43 -1.23 -3.42 3.02
C VAL A 43 -0.73 -4.52 2.08
N GLN A 44 0.56 -4.57 1.82
CA GLN A 44 1.14 -5.60 0.96
C GLN A 44 0.99 -6.99 1.57
N GLY A 45 1.11 -7.09 2.90
CA GLY A 45 0.88 -8.35 3.59
C GLY A 45 -0.56 -8.84 3.48
N ALA A 46 -1.51 -7.91 3.47
CA ALA A 46 -2.92 -8.23 3.35
C ALA A 46 -3.33 -8.58 1.91
N ILE A 47 -2.63 -8.05 0.91
CA ILE A 47 -3.01 -8.18 -0.50
C ILE A 47 -2.11 -9.20 -1.22
N GLY A 48 -0.80 -9.02 -1.18
CA GLY A 48 0.16 -9.91 -1.83
C GLY A 48 1.32 -9.15 -2.46
N THR A 49 2.41 -9.87 -2.72
CA THR A 49 3.65 -9.27 -3.24
C THR A 49 4.20 -10.02 -4.46
N GLU A 50 3.44 -10.95 -5.03
CA GLU A 50 3.89 -11.75 -6.17
C GLU A 50 3.81 -11.03 -7.51
N LEU A 51 2.84 -10.12 -7.66
CA LEU A 51 2.65 -9.40 -8.91
C LEU A 51 3.54 -8.17 -8.96
N LYS A 52 4.33 -8.07 -10.02
CA LYS A 52 5.14 -6.88 -10.26
C LYS A 52 4.22 -5.76 -10.73
N ASP A 53 4.56 -4.55 -10.35
CA ASP A 53 3.90 -3.33 -10.82
C ASP A 53 2.41 -3.23 -10.46
N PHE A 54 1.89 -4.14 -9.61
CA PHE A 54 0.50 -4.06 -9.21
C PHE A 54 0.19 -2.73 -8.49
N TYR A 55 1.06 -2.36 -7.54
CA TYR A 55 0.85 -1.17 -6.72
C TYR A 55 1.21 0.13 -7.41
N THR A 56 1.94 0.06 -8.51
CA THR A 56 2.37 1.23 -9.27
C THR A 56 1.57 1.44 -10.55
N SER A 57 0.66 0.54 -10.88
CA SER A 57 -0.19 0.69 -12.06
C SER A 57 -1.13 1.88 -11.91
N GLU A 58 -1.49 2.51 -13.01
CA GLU A 58 -2.39 3.66 -13.01
C GLU A 58 -3.74 3.35 -12.34
N GLU A 59 -4.19 2.11 -12.46
CA GLU A 59 -5.47 1.68 -11.93
C GLU A 59 -5.45 1.54 -10.40
N ASN A 60 -4.34 1.02 -9.85
CA ASN A 60 -4.27 0.66 -8.44
C ASN A 60 -3.52 1.69 -7.58
N LYS A 61 -2.62 2.44 -8.18
CA LYS A 61 -1.79 3.39 -7.44
C LYS A 61 -2.59 4.40 -6.61
N PRO A 62 -3.66 5.01 -7.13
CA PRO A 62 -4.42 5.96 -6.31
C PRO A 62 -5.02 5.33 -5.05
N LEU A 63 -5.57 4.13 -5.16
CA LEU A 63 -6.15 3.45 -4.01
C LEU A 63 -5.08 3.00 -3.03
N TYR A 64 -3.98 2.47 -3.54
CA TYR A 64 -2.86 2.05 -2.71
C TYR A 64 -2.28 3.24 -1.93
N THR A 65 -2.05 4.35 -2.62
CA THR A 65 -1.51 5.56 -2.01
C THR A 65 -2.45 6.09 -0.91
N LEU A 66 -3.73 6.12 -1.21
CA LEU A 66 -4.73 6.61 -0.26
C LEU A 66 -4.77 5.76 1.01
N VAL A 67 -4.83 4.44 0.87
CA VAL A 67 -4.96 3.56 2.04
C VAL A 67 -3.67 3.55 2.86
N CYS A 68 -2.51 3.56 2.22
CA CYS A 68 -1.24 3.59 2.94
C CYS A 68 -1.06 4.90 3.70
N ASN A 69 -1.42 6.03 3.11
CA ASN A 69 -1.32 7.32 3.79
C ASN A 69 -2.31 7.41 4.96
N ALA A 70 -3.51 6.87 4.82
CA ALA A 70 -4.48 6.86 5.91
C ALA A 70 -3.97 6.04 7.09
N LEU A 71 -3.42 4.86 6.83
CA LEU A 71 -2.85 4.02 7.88
C LEU A 71 -1.62 4.66 8.51
N ALA A 72 -0.73 5.23 7.70
CA ALA A 72 0.47 5.88 8.19
C ALA A 72 0.12 7.08 9.08
N ALA A 73 -0.87 7.88 8.68
CA ALA A 73 -1.33 9.00 9.49
C ALA A 73 -1.86 8.53 10.85
N ALA A 74 -2.62 7.43 10.86
CA ALA A 74 -3.12 6.85 12.10
C ALA A 74 -1.97 6.37 12.98
N TYR A 75 -0.94 5.74 12.40
CA TYR A 75 0.23 5.30 13.15
C TYR A 75 1.01 6.47 13.74
N VAL A 76 1.18 7.56 12.99
CA VAL A 76 1.86 8.76 13.50
C VAL A 76 1.11 9.34 14.69
N GLN A 77 -0.22 9.37 14.61
CA GLN A 77 -1.07 9.91 15.66
C GLN A 77 -1.20 8.97 16.86
N ASN A 78 -1.02 7.66 16.64
CA ASN A 78 -1.15 6.63 17.68
C ASN A 78 0.04 5.67 17.64
N PRO A 79 1.23 6.12 18.10
CA PRO A 79 2.45 5.29 17.99
C PRO A 79 2.35 3.95 18.72
N VAL A 80 1.53 3.85 19.75
CA VAL A 80 1.33 2.62 20.52
C VAL A 80 0.80 1.50 19.62
N SER A 81 0.03 1.84 18.60
CA SER A 81 -0.52 0.86 17.68
C SER A 81 0.56 0.13 16.88
N ILE A 82 1.68 0.79 16.58
CA ILE A 82 2.80 0.18 15.87
C ILE A 82 3.56 -0.77 16.80
N THR A 83 3.86 -0.32 18.01
CA THR A 83 4.73 -1.05 18.93
C THR A 83 4.05 -2.23 19.59
N SER A 84 2.75 -2.11 19.88
CA SER A 84 2.01 -3.18 20.56
C SER A 84 1.44 -4.23 19.60
N GLY A 85 1.51 -3.98 18.31
CA GLY A 85 0.84 -4.84 17.33
C GLY A 85 -0.67 -4.76 17.44
N ALA A 86 -1.19 -3.82 18.22
CA ALA A 86 -2.63 -3.65 18.37
C ALA A 86 -3.23 -3.22 17.03
N VAL A 87 -4.44 -3.70 16.78
CA VAL A 87 -5.16 -3.34 15.57
C VAL A 87 -5.48 -1.85 15.64
N VAL A 88 -4.94 -1.09 14.70
CA VAL A 88 -5.37 0.28 14.50
C VAL A 88 -6.84 0.20 14.11
N ASN A 89 -7.66 1.09 14.67
CA ASN A 89 -9.04 1.20 14.25
C ASN A 89 -9.06 1.69 12.80
N VAL A 90 -8.91 0.73 11.91
CA VAL A 90 -8.99 0.98 10.48
C VAL A 90 -10.46 1.14 10.18
N ASP A 91 -10.85 2.29 9.69
CA ASP A 91 -12.26 2.52 9.45
C ASP A 91 -12.80 1.62 8.33
N ILE A 92 -14.11 1.61 8.18
CA ILE A 92 -14.79 0.78 7.21
C ILE A 92 -14.32 1.08 5.79
N VAL A 93 -14.02 2.35 5.51
CA VAL A 93 -13.57 2.77 4.18
C VAL A 93 -12.20 2.19 3.84
N THR A 94 -11.26 2.22 4.79
CA THR A 94 -9.92 1.66 4.60
C THR A 94 -10.00 0.15 4.36
N ASN A 95 -10.80 -0.55 5.15
CA ASN A 95 -11.03 -1.98 4.97
C ASN A 95 -11.66 -2.30 3.62
N ALA A 96 -12.58 -1.46 3.17
CA ALA A 96 -13.23 -1.62 1.86
C ALA A 96 -12.23 -1.46 0.73
N ILE A 97 -11.31 -0.48 0.83
CA ILE A 97 -10.28 -0.27 -0.19
C ILE A 97 -9.32 -1.46 -0.23
N ILE A 98 -8.89 -1.95 0.92
CA ILE A 98 -8.01 -3.13 0.98
C ILE A 98 -8.72 -4.34 0.35
N GLY A 99 -9.99 -4.54 0.65
CA GLY A 99 -10.77 -5.61 0.06
C GLY A 99 -10.89 -5.50 -1.45
N GLN A 100 -11.08 -4.29 -1.96
CA GLN A 100 -11.15 -4.04 -3.39
C GLN A 100 -9.81 -4.34 -4.08
N LEU A 101 -8.70 -3.91 -3.48
CA LEU A 101 -7.37 -4.20 -4.01
C LEU A 101 -7.08 -5.70 -3.99
N ARG A 102 -7.49 -6.40 -2.93
CA ARG A 102 -7.34 -7.85 -2.85
C ARG A 102 -8.09 -8.56 -3.98
N GLY A 103 -9.30 -8.10 -4.27
CA GLY A 103 -10.09 -8.67 -5.35
C GLY A 103 -9.43 -8.46 -6.71
N ARG A 104 -8.91 -7.26 -6.95
CA ARG A 104 -8.18 -6.95 -8.18
C ARG A 104 -6.90 -7.79 -8.30
N TYR A 105 -6.21 -7.96 -7.19
CA TYR A 105 -4.97 -8.75 -7.14
C TYR A 105 -5.26 -10.21 -7.49
N ALA A 106 -6.28 -10.79 -6.87
CA ALA A 106 -6.66 -12.17 -7.13
C ALA A 106 -7.05 -12.39 -8.60
N LYS A 107 -7.79 -11.44 -9.16
CA LYS A 107 -8.21 -11.51 -10.55
C LYS A 107 -7.01 -11.43 -11.49
N GLU A 108 -6.06 -10.54 -11.20
CA GLU A 108 -4.87 -10.39 -12.03
C GLU A 108 -3.98 -11.63 -11.96
N LEU A 109 -3.89 -12.28 -10.80
CA LEU A 109 -3.19 -13.55 -10.67
C LEU A 109 -3.86 -14.63 -11.53
N GLU A 110 -5.19 -14.72 -11.50
CA GLU A 110 -5.93 -15.67 -12.35
C GLU A 110 -5.68 -15.40 -13.83
N ASP A 111 -5.70 -14.14 -14.22
CA ASP A 111 -5.48 -13.75 -15.61
C ASP A 111 -4.06 -14.13 -16.06
N GLN A 112 -3.06 -13.96 -15.20
CA GLN A 112 -1.69 -14.37 -15.52
C GLN A 112 -1.56 -15.88 -15.62
N ASP A 113 -2.15 -16.61 -14.70
CA ASP A 113 -2.16 -18.07 -14.74
C ASP A 113 -2.87 -18.57 -15.98
N GLY A 114 -3.99 -17.93 -16.34
CA GLY A 114 -4.71 -18.27 -17.55
C GLY A 114 -3.89 -18.04 -18.81
N LYS A 115 -3.14 -16.94 -18.86
CA LYS A 115 -2.26 -16.65 -19.98
C LYS A 115 -1.12 -17.65 -20.10
N ASP A 116 -0.55 -18.05 -18.97
CA ASP A 116 0.50 -19.05 -18.94
C ASP A 116 -0.01 -20.40 -19.44
N ILE A 117 -1.20 -20.78 -19.00
CA ILE A 117 -1.84 -22.02 -19.45
C ILE A 117 -2.16 -21.96 -20.93
N GLU A 118 -2.67 -20.84 -21.43
CA GLU A 118 -2.95 -20.66 -22.83
C GLU A 118 -1.68 -20.75 -23.68
N SER A 119 -0.58 -20.18 -23.21
CA SER A 119 0.71 -20.28 -23.89
C SER A 119 1.16 -21.72 -24.02
N GLU A 120 0.98 -22.51 -22.97
CA GLU A 120 1.34 -23.92 -22.99
C GLU A 120 0.43 -24.71 -23.92
N GLN A 121 -0.86 -24.38 -23.93
CA GLN A 121 -1.85 -25.08 -24.77
C GLN A 121 -1.71 -24.74 -26.24
N THR A 122 -1.16 -23.60 -26.55
CA THR A 122 -0.95 -23.19 -27.94
C THR A 122 0.40 -23.63 -28.48
N ASP A 123 1.05 -24.54 -27.80
CA ASP A 123 2.29 -25.12 -28.27
C ASP A 123 2.09 -25.65 -29.69
N PRO A 124 2.95 -25.27 -30.60
CA PRO A 124 2.78 -25.57 -32.02
C PRO A 124 3.13 -27.00 -32.40
N LYS A 125 2.66 -27.92 -31.71
CA LYS A 125 2.81 -29.32 -32.07
C LYS A 125 2.01 -29.65 -33.31
N ASP A 126 1.17 -28.79 -33.68
CA ASP A 126 0.30 -28.96 -34.84
C ASP A 126 1.04 -28.70 -36.15
#